data_307de6947089f0b74b671c64e2e95a50
#
_entry.id   307de6947089f0b74b671c64e2e95a50
#
_cell.length_a   1.000
_cell.length_b   1.000
_cell.length_c   1.000
_cell.angle_alpha   90.00
_cell.angle_beta   90.00
_cell.angle_gamma   90.00
#
_symmetry.space_group_name_H-M   'P 1'
#
loop_
_entity.id
_entity.type
_entity.pdbx_description
1 polymer ?
#
loop_
_entity_poly.entity_id
_entity_poly.type
_entity_poly.pdbx_seq_one_letter_code
_entity_poly.pdbx_strand_id
1 'polypeptide(L)'
;LVTGVQTCALPILVERRFAADGPDRLWFTDITQHRAADGWVYCCAVIDAWSRAVVGWSIADHIRTELVVDALEMARWRRRPAAGTIVHADRGSQYTSWVFGHRLREAGLLGSMGRVASSVDNALIESFWSTMQRELLDRQAWPSRHLLATAIFEWIEGWYNPRRRHTSLGDRSPHEFETRHAAAVSAA
;
A
#
# COMPACT_ATOMS: atom_id res chain seq x y z
N LEU A 1 37.50 8.10 -12.78
CA LEU A 1 36.13 8.57 -12.82
C LEU A 1 35.26 7.50 -12.19
N VAL A 2 34.97 7.62 -10.89
CA VAL A 2 34.08 6.75 -10.12
C VAL A 2 32.68 7.29 -10.33
N THR A 3 31.85 6.57 -11.10
CA THR A 3 30.42 6.82 -11.18
C THR A 3 29.79 6.38 -9.87
N GLY A 4 29.58 7.33 -8.97
CA GLY A 4 28.86 7.10 -7.73
C GLY A 4 27.41 6.75 -8.03
N VAL A 5 27.04 5.48 -7.85
CA VAL A 5 25.63 5.09 -7.69
C VAL A 5 25.17 5.72 -6.39
N GLN A 6 24.50 6.86 -6.47
CA GLN A 6 23.80 7.43 -5.33
C GLN A 6 22.61 6.52 -5.00
N THR A 7 22.81 5.58 -4.08
CA THR A 7 21.73 4.91 -3.39
C THR A 7 20.98 5.99 -2.61
N CYS A 8 19.74 6.27 -3.02
CA CYS A 8 18.88 7.22 -2.33
C CYS A 8 18.40 6.54 -1.03
N ALA A 9 19.22 6.65 0.02
CA ALA A 9 18.84 6.14 1.34
C ALA A 9 17.72 7.02 1.89
N LEU A 10 16.49 6.51 1.92
CA LEU A 10 15.37 7.18 2.56
C LEU A 10 15.52 7.08 4.10
N PRO A 11 15.22 8.16 4.85
CA PRO A 11 15.34 8.16 6.30
C PRO A 11 14.27 7.28 6.98
N ILE A 12 14.49 6.91 8.24
CA ILE A 12 13.50 6.25 9.10
C ILE A 12 12.68 7.37 9.75
N LEU A 13 11.51 7.71 9.18
CA LEU A 13 10.68 8.81 9.67
C LEU A 13 9.59 8.36 10.65
N VAL A 14 9.24 7.07 10.68
CA VAL A 14 8.06 6.58 11.42
C VAL A 14 8.37 6.26 12.89
N GLU A 15 9.63 6.06 13.28
CA GLU A 15 10.08 5.82 14.67
C GLU A 15 9.17 4.86 15.49
N ARG A 16 8.61 3.81 14.87
CA ARG A 16 7.64 2.87 15.44
C ARG A 16 6.27 3.48 15.85
N ARG A 17 5.96 4.69 15.40
CA ARG A 17 4.62 5.27 15.56
C ARG A 17 3.79 4.93 14.32
N PHE A 18 3.18 3.75 14.31
CA PHE A 18 2.41 3.22 13.17
C PHE A 18 0.93 3.62 13.18
N ALA A 19 0.54 4.53 14.07
CA ALA A 19 -0.79 5.13 14.10
C ALA A 19 -0.72 6.56 13.54
N ALA A 20 -1.59 6.84 12.58
CA ALA A 20 -1.81 8.19 12.09
C ALA A 20 -3.01 8.82 12.82
N ASP A 21 -2.97 10.11 13.04
CA ASP A 21 -4.02 10.90 13.71
C ASP A 21 -5.08 11.44 12.73
N GLY A 22 -4.92 11.18 11.44
CA GLY A 22 -5.84 11.58 10.38
C GLY A 22 -5.53 10.92 9.05
N PRO A 23 -6.42 11.10 8.05
CA PRO A 23 -6.24 10.53 6.73
C PRO A 23 -5.00 11.09 6.03
N ASP A 24 -4.39 10.27 5.20
CA ASP A 24 -3.29 10.64 4.29
C ASP A 24 -2.05 11.26 5.00
N ARG A 25 -1.80 10.87 6.27
CA ARG A 25 -0.59 11.25 7.01
C ARG A 25 0.53 10.23 6.84
N LEU A 26 0.16 8.95 6.81
CA LEU A 26 1.08 7.84 6.70
C LEU A 26 0.47 6.76 5.82
N TRP A 27 1.16 6.40 4.77
CA TRP A 27 0.83 5.29 3.89
C TRP A 27 1.86 4.18 4.04
N PHE A 28 1.40 2.94 4.06
CA PHE A 28 2.24 1.75 3.95
C PHE A 28 2.15 1.18 2.55
N THR A 29 3.26 0.73 2.01
CA THR A 29 3.29 0.05 0.72
C THR A 29 4.17 -1.18 0.76
N ASP A 30 3.71 -2.23 0.11
CA ASP A 30 4.41 -3.50 0.01
C ASP A 30 3.92 -4.30 -1.22
N ILE A 31 4.66 -5.35 -1.58
CA ILE A 31 4.37 -6.22 -2.71
C ILE A 31 4.13 -7.63 -2.21
N THR A 32 3.05 -8.25 -2.68
CA THR A 32 2.84 -9.68 -2.55
C THR A 32 2.88 -10.38 -3.90
N GLN A 33 3.05 -11.69 -3.90
CA GLN A 33 2.96 -12.52 -5.10
C GLN A 33 2.09 -13.75 -4.86
N HIS A 34 1.38 -14.17 -5.90
CA HIS A 34 0.60 -15.40 -5.87
C HIS A 34 0.67 -16.11 -7.22
N ARG A 35 0.57 -17.46 -7.19
CA ARG A 35 0.71 -18.28 -8.38
C ARG A 35 -0.65 -18.62 -8.98
N ALA A 36 -0.80 -18.32 -10.27
CA ALA A 36 -1.85 -18.89 -11.13
C ALA A 36 -1.29 -20.05 -11.98
N ALA A 37 -2.14 -20.81 -12.64
CA ALA A 37 -1.71 -21.94 -13.45
C ALA A 37 -0.74 -21.54 -14.60
N ASP A 38 -0.94 -20.34 -15.16
CA ASP A 38 -0.15 -19.77 -16.28
C ASP A 38 0.97 -18.85 -15.84
N GLY A 39 1.27 -18.72 -14.53
CA GLY A 39 2.41 -17.94 -14.06
C GLY A 39 2.18 -17.18 -12.75
N TRP A 40 3.10 -16.30 -12.41
CA TRP A 40 3.03 -15.46 -11.21
C TRP A 40 2.25 -14.17 -11.46
N VAL A 41 1.52 -13.74 -10.45
CA VAL A 41 0.90 -12.41 -10.33
C VAL A 41 1.55 -11.70 -9.16
N TYR A 42 1.96 -10.47 -9.38
CA TYR A 42 2.49 -9.57 -8.36
C TYR A 42 1.49 -8.45 -8.13
N CYS A 43 1.22 -8.16 -6.86
CA CYS A 43 0.33 -7.08 -6.48
C CYS A 43 1.06 -6.14 -5.51
N CYS A 44 1.13 -4.87 -5.84
CA CYS A 44 1.55 -3.80 -4.94
C CYS A 44 0.31 -3.11 -4.39
N ALA A 45 0.29 -2.82 -3.08
CA ALA A 45 -0.76 -2.04 -2.45
C ALA A 45 -0.17 -0.86 -1.68
N VAL A 46 -0.93 0.25 -1.64
CA VAL A 46 -0.70 1.42 -0.80
C VAL A 46 -1.89 1.55 0.14
N ILE A 47 -1.65 1.52 1.44
CA ILE A 47 -2.69 1.50 2.48
C ILE A 47 -2.53 2.71 3.39
N ASP A 48 -3.61 3.44 3.60
CA ASP A 48 -3.67 4.50 4.59
C ASP A 48 -3.65 3.92 6.01
N ALA A 49 -2.71 4.39 6.84
CA ALA A 49 -2.52 3.87 8.20
C ALA A 49 -3.69 4.18 9.12
N TRP A 50 -4.38 5.28 8.90
CA TRP A 50 -5.49 5.74 9.73
C TRP A 50 -6.79 5.00 9.43
N SER A 51 -7.18 4.94 8.16
CA SER A 51 -8.45 4.36 7.74
C SER A 51 -8.36 2.88 7.35
N ARG A 52 -7.15 2.33 7.17
CA ARG A 52 -6.92 0.99 6.61
C ARG A 52 -7.36 0.85 5.15
N ALA A 53 -7.77 1.93 4.51
CA ALA A 53 -8.18 1.92 3.12
C ALA A 53 -7.01 1.61 2.19
N VAL A 54 -7.22 0.71 1.23
CA VAL A 54 -6.31 0.56 0.09
C VAL A 54 -6.54 1.75 -0.83
N VAL A 55 -5.63 2.72 -0.81
CA VAL A 55 -5.74 3.98 -1.55
C VAL A 55 -5.15 3.89 -2.95
N GLY A 56 -4.23 2.95 -3.16
CA GLY A 56 -3.65 2.66 -4.47
C GLY A 56 -3.18 1.22 -4.55
N TRP A 57 -3.19 0.66 -5.74
CA TRP A 57 -2.70 -0.69 -6.01
C TRP A 57 -2.34 -0.83 -7.49
N SER A 58 -1.50 -1.81 -7.78
CA SER A 58 -1.20 -2.22 -9.15
C SER A 58 -0.94 -3.73 -9.20
N ILE A 59 -1.18 -4.34 -10.36
CA ILE A 59 -1.02 -5.77 -10.59
C ILE A 59 -0.23 -5.97 -11.88
N ALA A 60 0.79 -6.85 -11.83
CA ALA A 60 1.61 -7.17 -12.99
C ALA A 60 2.04 -8.65 -12.97
N ASP A 61 2.60 -9.12 -14.09
CA ASP A 61 3.23 -10.43 -14.21
C ASP A 61 4.73 -10.43 -13.89
N HIS A 62 5.24 -9.28 -13.42
CA HIS A 62 6.64 -9.07 -13.08
C HIS A 62 6.80 -8.16 -11.86
N ILE A 63 7.92 -8.30 -11.14
CA ILE A 63 8.28 -7.47 -9.99
C ILE A 63 9.33 -6.42 -10.41
N ARG A 64 8.89 -5.31 -11.01
CA ARG A 64 9.74 -4.18 -11.40
C ARG A 64 9.34 -2.90 -10.68
N THR A 65 10.15 -1.85 -10.80
CA THR A 65 9.88 -0.55 -10.18
C THR A 65 8.57 0.06 -10.63
N GLU A 66 8.15 -0.17 -11.87
CA GLU A 66 6.88 0.30 -12.44
C GLU A 66 5.70 -0.15 -11.58
N LEU A 67 5.72 -1.40 -11.07
CA LEU A 67 4.67 -1.93 -10.21
C LEU A 67 4.42 -1.04 -8.98
N VAL A 68 5.47 -0.57 -8.31
CA VAL A 68 5.32 0.28 -7.11
C VAL A 68 5.00 1.72 -7.49
N VAL A 69 5.50 2.21 -8.61
CA VAL A 69 5.23 3.55 -9.12
C VAL A 69 3.76 3.68 -9.50
N ASP A 70 3.20 2.71 -10.22
CA ASP A 70 1.79 2.72 -10.66
C ASP A 70 0.83 2.69 -9.45
N ALA A 71 1.13 1.87 -8.43
CA ALA A 71 0.35 1.85 -7.20
C ALA A 71 0.39 3.20 -6.47
N LEU A 72 1.58 3.83 -6.39
CA LEU A 72 1.76 5.13 -5.78
C LEU A 72 1.04 6.24 -6.55
N GLU A 73 1.13 6.24 -7.89
CA GLU A 73 0.45 7.22 -8.74
C GLU A 73 -1.08 7.10 -8.62
N MET A 74 -1.62 5.89 -8.55
CA MET A 74 -3.04 5.67 -8.28
C MET A 74 -3.44 6.28 -6.93
N ALA A 75 -2.67 6.01 -5.86
CA ALA A 75 -2.92 6.55 -4.53
C ALA A 75 -2.90 8.09 -4.56
N ARG A 76 -1.88 8.68 -5.17
CA ARG A 76 -1.72 10.13 -5.32
C ARG A 76 -2.90 10.76 -6.07
N TRP A 77 -3.32 10.16 -7.16
CA TRP A 77 -4.40 10.68 -7.98
C TRP A 77 -5.75 10.62 -7.27
N ARG A 78 -6.03 9.51 -6.55
CA ARG A 78 -7.27 9.31 -5.80
C ARG A 78 -7.37 10.21 -4.58
N ARG A 79 -6.26 10.35 -3.83
CA ARG A 79 -6.26 11.00 -2.51
C ARG A 79 -5.87 12.46 -2.55
N ARG A 80 -5.06 12.87 -3.53
CA ARG A 80 -4.49 14.23 -3.62
C ARG A 80 -3.88 14.67 -2.28
N PRO A 81 -2.97 13.87 -1.71
CA PRO A 81 -2.48 14.08 -0.36
C PRO A 81 -1.79 15.43 -0.23
N ALA A 82 -1.82 16.00 0.98
CA ALA A 82 -1.05 17.18 1.28
C ALA A 82 0.46 16.88 1.20
N ALA A 83 1.28 17.89 0.92
CA ALA A 83 2.71 17.76 1.00
C ALA A 83 3.15 17.31 2.41
N GLY A 84 4.10 16.36 2.46
CA GLY A 84 4.59 15.81 3.71
C GLY A 84 3.93 14.50 4.15
N THR A 85 2.98 13.95 3.39
CA THR A 85 2.49 12.58 3.59
C THR A 85 3.66 11.60 3.53
N ILE A 86 3.79 10.76 4.54
CA ILE A 86 4.87 9.77 4.64
C ILE A 86 4.45 8.48 3.93
N VAL A 87 5.31 7.97 3.05
CA VAL A 87 5.16 6.66 2.40
C VAL A 87 6.20 5.73 2.97
N HIS A 88 5.76 4.77 3.79
CA HIS A 88 6.61 3.79 4.43
C HIS A 88 6.63 2.48 3.65
N ALA A 89 7.82 1.99 3.34
CA ALA A 89 8.05 0.74 2.63
C ALA A 89 9.14 -0.08 3.31
N ASP A 90 9.23 -1.36 2.95
CA ASP A 90 10.40 -2.16 3.25
C ASP A 90 11.63 -1.72 2.42
N ARG A 91 12.76 -2.41 2.59
CA ARG A 91 14.00 -2.14 1.84
C ARG A 91 14.10 -2.94 0.54
N GLY A 92 12.99 -3.32 -0.06
CA GLY A 92 12.99 -3.98 -1.36
C GLY A 92 13.68 -3.13 -2.45
N SER A 93 14.29 -3.79 -3.42
CA SER A 93 15.03 -3.12 -4.50
C SER A 93 14.17 -2.15 -5.31
N GLN A 94 12.87 -2.40 -5.41
CA GLN A 94 11.89 -1.56 -6.09
C GLN A 94 11.74 -0.21 -5.40
N TYR A 95 11.71 -0.20 -4.06
CA TYR A 95 11.54 1.00 -3.23
C TYR A 95 12.84 1.80 -3.07
N THR A 96 14.00 1.16 -3.24
CA THR A 96 15.31 1.84 -3.22
C THR A 96 15.71 2.41 -4.58
N SER A 97 14.89 2.22 -5.61
CA SER A 97 15.16 2.72 -6.95
C SER A 97 15.15 4.25 -7.00
N TRP A 98 16.00 4.81 -7.86
CA TRP A 98 16.01 6.27 -8.11
C TRP A 98 14.65 6.76 -8.63
N VAL A 99 13.97 5.97 -9.48
CA VAL A 99 12.68 6.31 -10.07
C VAL A 99 11.62 6.48 -8.99
N PHE A 100 11.52 5.53 -8.05
CA PHE A 100 10.57 5.62 -6.95
C PHE A 100 10.85 6.84 -6.06
N GLY A 101 12.10 7.06 -5.67
CA GLY A 101 12.49 8.24 -4.88
C GLY A 101 12.24 9.57 -5.60
N HIS A 102 12.39 9.61 -6.93
CA HIS A 102 12.08 10.78 -7.74
C HIS A 102 10.58 11.07 -7.73
N ARG A 103 9.74 10.05 -7.96
CA ARG A 103 8.28 10.18 -7.93
C ARG A 103 7.74 10.65 -6.58
N LEU A 104 8.28 10.14 -5.48
CA LEU A 104 7.92 10.65 -4.15
C LEU A 104 8.18 12.15 -4.03
N ARG A 105 9.37 12.62 -4.43
CA ARG A 105 9.72 14.05 -4.35
C ARG A 105 8.83 14.93 -5.25
N GLU A 106 8.59 14.52 -6.50
CA GLU A 106 7.68 15.23 -7.42
C GLU A 106 6.27 15.35 -6.86
N ALA A 107 5.82 14.35 -6.14
CA ALA A 107 4.51 14.33 -5.49
C ALA A 107 4.47 15.08 -4.14
N GLY A 108 5.59 15.60 -3.65
CA GLY A 108 5.69 16.22 -2.33
C GLY A 108 5.56 15.22 -1.18
N LEU A 109 5.76 13.92 -1.45
CA LEU A 109 5.69 12.84 -0.48
C LEU A 109 7.05 12.59 0.18
N LEU A 110 7.03 12.12 1.42
CA LEU A 110 8.23 11.78 2.19
C LEU A 110 8.40 10.27 2.23
N GLY A 111 9.47 9.76 1.63
CA GLY A 111 9.81 8.36 1.73
C GLY A 111 10.39 8.00 3.10
N SER A 112 9.92 6.88 3.66
CA SER A 112 10.46 6.28 4.88
C SER A 112 10.70 4.79 4.67
N MET A 113 11.79 4.26 5.22
CA MET A 113 12.11 2.84 5.12
C MET A 113 12.23 2.21 6.49
N GLY A 114 11.71 0.98 6.63
CA GLY A 114 11.88 0.14 7.81
C GLY A 114 13.36 -0.13 8.14
N ARG A 115 13.64 -0.48 9.38
CA ARG A 115 14.97 -0.97 9.80
C ARG A 115 15.22 -2.34 9.20
N VAL A 116 16.50 -2.68 8.97
CA VAL A 116 16.89 -4.04 8.58
C VAL A 116 16.38 -5.03 9.64
N ALA A 117 15.65 -6.06 9.21
CA ALA A 117 15.12 -7.14 10.05
C ALA A 117 14.09 -6.73 11.13
N SER A 118 13.32 -5.66 10.94
CA SER A 118 12.22 -5.31 11.84
C SER A 118 10.87 -5.67 11.21
N SER A 119 10.33 -6.83 11.55
CA SER A 119 8.98 -7.28 11.16
C SER A 119 7.86 -6.42 11.76
N VAL A 120 8.15 -5.67 12.83
CA VAL A 120 7.16 -4.81 13.51
C VAL A 120 6.85 -3.56 12.68
N ASP A 121 7.78 -3.12 11.85
CA ASP A 121 7.68 -1.85 11.11
C ASP A 121 6.66 -1.92 9.95
N ASN A 122 6.20 -3.13 9.57
CA ASN A 122 5.27 -3.33 8.44
C ASN A 122 4.02 -4.15 8.81
N ALA A 123 3.75 -4.36 10.11
CA ALA A 123 2.68 -5.24 10.61
C ALA A 123 1.29 -4.91 10.05
N LEU A 124 1.02 -3.64 9.70
CA LEU A 124 -0.25 -3.23 9.14
C LEU A 124 -0.48 -3.87 7.77
N ILE A 125 0.48 -3.72 6.87
CA ILE A 125 0.35 -4.24 5.51
C ILE A 125 0.52 -5.77 5.46
N GLU A 126 1.32 -6.35 6.35
CA GLU A 126 1.40 -7.80 6.54
C GLU A 126 0.04 -8.39 6.96
N SER A 127 -0.66 -7.70 7.88
CA SER A 127 -2.03 -8.07 8.27
C SER A 127 -3.02 -7.99 7.09
N PHE A 128 -2.87 -6.99 6.23
CA PHE A 128 -3.66 -6.88 5.00
C PHE A 128 -3.41 -8.06 4.07
N TRP A 129 -2.15 -8.39 3.78
CA TRP A 129 -1.82 -9.52 2.92
C TRP A 129 -2.30 -10.86 3.50
N SER A 130 -2.11 -11.06 4.81
CA SER A 130 -2.62 -12.25 5.49
C SER A 130 -4.15 -12.36 5.39
N THR A 131 -4.85 -11.25 5.38
CA THR A 131 -6.30 -11.20 5.19
C THR A 131 -6.68 -11.55 3.77
N MET A 132 -6.05 -10.94 2.77
CA MET A 132 -6.26 -11.27 1.35
C MET A 132 -5.96 -12.74 1.07
N GLN A 133 -4.88 -13.28 1.65
CA GLN A 133 -4.51 -14.68 1.52
C GLN A 133 -5.66 -15.60 1.96
N ARG A 134 -6.19 -15.41 3.15
CA ARG A 134 -7.25 -16.24 3.73
C ARG A 134 -8.62 -16.04 3.10
N GLU A 135 -8.96 -14.79 2.77
CA GLU A 135 -10.30 -14.45 2.31
C GLU A 135 -10.48 -14.62 0.80
N LEU A 136 -9.39 -14.55 0.02
CA LEU A 136 -9.41 -14.62 -1.43
C LEU A 136 -8.47 -15.70 -2.00
N LEU A 137 -7.15 -15.56 -1.77
CA LEU A 137 -6.15 -16.25 -2.56
C LEU A 137 -6.15 -17.77 -2.35
N ASP A 138 -6.33 -18.22 -1.09
CA ASP A 138 -6.35 -19.63 -0.71
C ASP A 138 -7.72 -20.31 -0.89
N ARG A 139 -8.73 -19.59 -1.40
CA ARG A 139 -10.08 -20.10 -1.53
C ARG A 139 -10.26 -21.04 -2.71
N GLN A 140 -9.41 -20.93 -3.72
CA GLN A 140 -9.46 -21.75 -4.93
C GLN A 140 -8.12 -21.75 -5.66
N ALA A 141 -7.97 -22.74 -6.58
CA ALA A 141 -6.90 -22.68 -7.57
C ALA A 141 -7.24 -21.65 -8.65
N TRP A 142 -6.25 -20.88 -9.07
CA TRP A 142 -6.44 -19.82 -10.05
C TRP A 142 -6.05 -20.29 -11.46
N PRO A 143 -7.03 -20.42 -12.39
CA PRO A 143 -6.77 -20.97 -13.74
C PRO A 143 -5.88 -20.06 -14.59
N SER A 144 -5.90 -18.74 -14.36
CA SER A 144 -5.06 -17.79 -15.09
C SER A 144 -4.75 -16.55 -14.27
N ARG A 145 -3.64 -15.88 -14.65
CA ARG A 145 -3.23 -14.59 -14.08
C ARG A 145 -4.32 -13.53 -14.25
N HIS A 146 -5.01 -13.53 -15.39
CA HIS A 146 -6.11 -12.59 -15.64
C HIS A 146 -7.25 -12.75 -14.65
N LEU A 147 -7.72 -13.98 -14.42
CA LEU A 147 -8.79 -14.24 -13.45
C LEU A 147 -8.38 -13.91 -12.03
N LEU A 148 -7.13 -14.20 -11.65
CA LEU A 148 -6.59 -13.82 -10.35
C LEU A 148 -6.52 -12.28 -10.20
N ALA A 149 -6.02 -11.57 -11.19
CA ALA A 149 -5.93 -10.11 -11.17
C ALA A 149 -7.32 -9.45 -11.05
N THR A 150 -8.31 -9.96 -11.81
CA THR A 150 -9.70 -9.50 -11.71
C THR A 150 -10.28 -9.74 -10.31
N ALA A 151 -10.05 -10.92 -9.74
CA ALA A 151 -10.53 -11.23 -8.39
C ALA A 151 -9.88 -10.38 -7.30
N ILE A 152 -8.58 -10.06 -7.42
CA ILE A 152 -7.90 -9.12 -6.50
C ILE A 152 -8.54 -7.73 -6.62
N PHE A 153 -8.76 -7.23 -7.83
CA PHE A 153 -9.45 -5.96 -8.09
C PHE A 153 -10.82 -5.92 -7.42
N GLU A 154 -11.67 -6.93 -7.69
CA GLU A 154 -13.02 -7.00 -7.15
C GLU A 154 -13.02 -7.11 -5.61
N TRP A 155 -12.05 -7.83 -5.04
CA TRP A 155 -11.91 -7.97 -3.62
C TRP A 155 -11.50 -6.65 -2.95
N ILE A 156 -10.56 -5.89 -3.52
CA ILE A 156 -10.13 -4.59 -2.98
C ILE A 156 -11.26 -3.56 -3.09
N GLU A 157 -11.81 -3.37 -4.30
CA GLU A 157 -12.75 -2.28 -4.59
C GLU A 157 -14.20 -2.60 -4.20
N GLY A 158 -14.60 -3.87 -4.33
CA GLY A 158 -15.98 -4.30 -4.08
C GLY A 158 -16.23 -4.83 -2.67
N TRP A 159 -15.19 -5.29 -1.98
CA TRP A 159 -15.32 -5.92 -0.67
C TRP A 159 -14.49 -5.27 0.42
N TYR A 160 -13.16 -5.24 0.29
CA TYR A 160 -12.26 -4.79 1.36
C TYR A 160 -12.53 -3.34 1.77
N ASN A 161 -12.42 -2.41 0.85
CA ASN A 161 -12.61 -0.99 1.13
C ASN A 161 -14.06 -0.65 1.55
N PRO A 162 -15.12 -1.10 0.82
CA PRO A 162 -16.48 -0.64 1.15
C PRO A 162 -17.18 -1.46 2.22
N ARG A 163 -16.79 -2.73 2.48
CA ARG A 163 -17.61 -3.64 3.29
C ARG A 163 -16.88 -4.38 4.39
N ARG A 164 -15.57 -4.65 4.23
CA ARG A 164 -14.84 -5.42 5.22
C ARG A 164 -14.69 -4.64 6.52
N ARG A 165 -15.25 -5.18 7.61
CA ARG A 165 -15.20 -4.54 8.93
C ARG A 165 -13.86 -4.80 9.63
N HIS A 166 -13.40 -3.77 10.35
CA HIS A 166 -12.17 -3.80 11.13
C HIS A 166 -12.46 -3.42 12.58
N THR A 167 -12.04 -4.27 13.52
CA THR A 167 -12.21 -4.00 14.96
C THR A 167 -11.48 -2.73 15.39
N SER A 168 -10.29 -2.47 14.81
CA SER A 168 -9.52 -1.24 15.04
C SER A 168 -10.23 0.04 14.56
N LEU A 169 -11.25 -0.07 13.70
CA LEU A 169 -12.08 1.03 13.23
C LEU A 169 -13.47 1.04 13.89
N GLY A 170 -13.63 0.33 15.00
CA GLY A 170 -14.94 0.19 15.69
C GLY A 170 -15.94 -0.57 14.83
N ASP A 171 -15.52 -1.70 14.27
CA ASP A 171 -16.31 -2.59 13.42
C ASP A 171 -16.91 -1.93 12.18
N ARG A 172 -16.17 -0.99 11.58
CA ARG A 172 -16.53 -0.31 10.34
C ARG A 172 -15.61 -0.72 9.21
N SER A 173 -16.12 -0.58 7.98
CA SER A 173 -15.25 -0.65 6.81
C SER A 173 -14.40 0.61 6.67
N PRO A 174 -13.28 0.56 5.92
CA PRO A 174 -12.49 1.74 5.61
C PRO A 174 -13.31 2.91 5.07
N HIS A 175 -14.20 2.68 4.09
CA HIS A 175 -15.05 3.72 3.52
C HIS A 175 -16.08 4.28 4.52
N GLU A 176 -16.71 3.42 5.33
CA GLU A 176 -17.65 3.88 6.38
C GLU A 176 -16.92 4.75 7.41
N PHE A 177 -15.70 4.38 7.78
CA PHE A 177 -14.90 5.11 8.76
C PHE A 177 -14.52 6.50 8.23
N GLU A 178 -14.03 6.60 6.99
CA GLU A 178 -13.68 7.86 6.35
C GLU A 178 -14.91 8.77 6.14
N THR A 179 -16.03 8.21 5.68
CA THR A 179 -17.27 8.96 5.45
C THR A 179 -17.78 9.61 6.74
N ARG A 180 -17.73 8.88 7.86
CA ARG A 180 -18.14 9.43 9.16
C ARG A 180 -17.23 10.55 9.64
N HIS A 181 -15.92 10.40 9.44
CA HIS A 181 -14.95 11.44 9.78
C HIS A 181 -15.20 12.71 8.95
N ALA A 182 -15.35 12.57 7.64
CA ALA A 182 -15.64 13.71 6.75
C ALA A 182 -16.92 14.45 7.16
N ALA A 183 -17.99 13.71 7.52
CA ALA A 183 -19.23 14.30 8.01
C ALA A 183 -19.04 15.06 9.33
N ALA A 184 -18.25 14.51 10.26
CA ALA A 184 -17.95 15.16 11.54
C ALA A 184 -17.13 16.46 11.36
N VAL A 185 -16.14 16.45 10.47
CA VAL A 185 -15.33 17.65 10.15
C VAL A 185 -16.18 18.73 9.47
N SER A 186 -17.14 18.34 8.63
CA SER A 186 -18.03 19.30 7.94
C SER A 186 -19.09 19.91 8.86
N ALA A 187 -19.34 19.30 10.02
CA ALA A 187 -20.34 19.75 11.00
C ALA A 187 -19.74 20.59 12.14
N ALA A 188 -18.41 20.70 12.20
CA ALA A 188 -17.66 21.45 13.23
C ALA A 188 -17.25 22.84 12.74
#